data_e801446590acac4a2cee44839f094848
#
_entry.id   e801446590acac4a2cee44839f094848
#
_cell.length_a   1.000
_cell.length_b   1.000
_cell.length_c   1.000
_cell.angle_alpha   90.00
_cell.angle_beta   90.00
_cell.angle_gamma   90.00
#
_symmetry.space_group_name_H-M   'P 1'
#
loop_
_entity.id
_entity.type
_entity.pdbx_description
1 polymer ?
#
loop_
_entity_poly.entity_id
_entity_poly.type
_entity_poly.pdbx_seq_one_letter_code
_entity_poly.pdbx_strand_id
1 'polypeptide(L)'
;MSLKIFIDGAEGTTGLQLRQRLLLHPEVKLISINSDKRKDLNHKLEKFSEADLIFLCLPDEESKKTVYEINKQFGSQKVIIDASSAHRIDKGWKYGFPELNVDQKTLIRDTTRITNPGCYATGALALIRPLIDNNIIDKSATLNINAVSGYTGGGKKLIEYFSNQDKEAFLYYSTFLDHKHLKEITRYGLLKKNPIFCPSVGAFPQGMAVSLPLHFDWMKEGISGRKIHAIFKERYRLEEFVSLNPLNSKDSLTKEGFLSPQILIGTNYLNISIFSNDLSGQIWLIARLDNLGKGASGAAVQNMNLKFGFNENLGTKLLK
;
A
#
# COMPACT_ATOMS: atom_id res chain seq x y z
N MET A 1 14.30 17.40 -19.41
CA MET A 1 14.30 18.20 -18.15
C MET A 1 13.91 17.28 -17.00
N SER A 2 14.63 17.34 -15.86
CA SER A 2 14.30 16.53 -14.70
C SER A 2 13.01 17.00 -14.01
N LEU A 3 12.17 16.08 -13.58
CA LEU A 3 10.92 16.32 -12.86
C LEU A 3 11.22 16.93 -11.48
N LYS A 4 10.68 18.11 -11.20
CA LYS A 4 10.87 18.81 -9.93
C LYS A 4 9.85 18.33 -8.90
N ILE A 5 10.32 17.79 -7.78
CA ILE A 5 9.48 17.19 -6.75
C ILE A 5 9.71 17.86 -5.40
N PHE A 6 8.61 18.18 -4.73
CA PHE A 6 8.62 18.59 -3.34
C PHE A 6 7.95 17.55 -2.45
N ILE A 7 8.55 17.25 -1.29
CA ILE A 7 8.00 16.34 -0.28
C ILE A 7 7.62 17.17 0.95
N ASP A 8 6.34 17.38 1.20
CA ASP A 8 5.87 17.92 2.46
C ASP A 8 5.76 16.80 3.49
N GLY A 9 6.48 16.95 4.61
CA GLY A 9 6.60 15.88 5.62
C GLY A 9 7.77 14.93 5.38
N ALA A 10 8.86 15.37 4.75
CA ALA A 10 10.05 14.56 4.46
C ALA A 10 10.73 13.93 5.69
N GLU A 11 10.50 14.43 6.89
CA GLU A 11 11.09 13.96 8.16
C GLU A 11 10.31 12.80 8.81
N GLY A 12 9.14 12.44 8.27
CA GLY A 12 8.36 11.28 8.72
C GLY A 12 8.91 9.97 8.18
N THR A 13 8.52 8.83 8.76
CA THR A 13 9.01 7.50 8.35
C THR A 13 8.81 7.23 6.85
N THR A 14 7.63 7.52 6.33
CA THR A 14 7.33 7.41 4.89
C THR A 14 8.11 8.43 4.06
N GLY A 15 8.18 9.69 4.52
CA GLY A 15 8.87 10.77 3.82
C GLY A 15 10.37 10.53 3.69
N LEU A 16 11.02 10.03 4.74
CA LEU A 16 12.44 9.68 4.71
C LEU A 16 12.75 8.60 3.67
N GLN A 17 11.97 7.50 3.66
CA GLN A 17 12.17 6.44 2.67
C GLN A 17 11.80 6.89 1.24
N LEU A 18 10.77 7.72 1.10
CA LEU A 18 10.41 8.30 -0.19
C LEU A 18 11.56 9.16 -0.74
N ARG A 19 12.15 10.01 0.12
CA ARG A 19 13.32 10.82 -0.24
C ARG A 19 14.50 9.96 -0.69
N GLN A 20 14.81 8.87 0.03
CA GLN A 20 15.88 7.95 -0.34
C GLN A 20 15.64 7.33 -1.72
N ARG A 21 14.42 6.88 -2.03
CA ARG A 21 14.06 6.32 -3.34
C ARG A 21 14.19 7.36 -4.47
N LEU A 22 13.71 8.58 -4.24
CA LEU A 22 13.74 9.65 -5.23
C LEU A 22 15.16 10.18 -5.50
N LEU A 23 16.07 10.12 -4.53
CA LEU A 23 17.49 10.42 -4.74
C LEU A 23 18.18 9.43 -5.70
N LEU A 24 17.67 8.22 -5.82
CA LEU A 24 18.15 7.19 -6.75
C LEU A 24 17.44 7.23 -8.11
N HIS A 25 16.45 8.12 -8.27
CA HIS A 25 15.66 8.20 -9.50
C HIS A 25 16.33 9.13 -10.53
N PRO A 26 16.70 8.65 -11.72
CA PRO A 26 17.52 9.42 -12.66
C PRO A 26 16.80 10.65 -13.26
N GLU A 27 15.47 10.61 -13.32
CA GLU A 27 14.64 11.65 -13.97
C GLU A 27 14.14 12.72 -12.99
N VAL A 28 14.54 12.66 -11.70
CA VAL A 28 13.96 13.48 -10.63
C VAL A 28 14.96 14.45 -10.04
N LYS A 29 14.49 15.67 -9.75
CA LYS A 29 15.18 16.67 -8.94
C LYS A 29 14.34 17.03 -7.72
N LEU A 30 14.87 16.78 -6.53
CA LEU A 30 14.19 17.16 -5.29
C LEU A 30 14.36 18.66 -5.01
N ILE A 31 13.25 19.30 -4.68
CA ILE A 31 13.22 20.67 -4.15
C ILE A 31 13.29 20.58 -2.63
N SER A 32 14.21 21.29 -2.01
CA SER A 32 14.36 21.35 -0.55
C SER A 32 13.79 22.65 0.03
N ILE A 33 13.41 22.59 1.29
CA ILE A 33 13.05 23.74 2.13
C ILE A 33 13.93 23.74 3.37
N ASN A 34 14.34 24.89 3.85
CA ASN A 34 15.12 24.99 5.08
C ASN A 34 14.32 24.48 6.28
N SER A 35 14.97 23.81 7.21
CA SER A 35 14.31 23.13 8.34
C SER A 35 13.52 24.10 9.25
N ASP A 36 13.99 25.32 9.43
CA ASP A 36 13.34 26.40 10.19
C ASP A 36 12.06 26.92 9.51
N LYS A 37 12.00 26.85 8.16
CA LYS A 37 10.89 27.35 7.34
C LYS A 37 9.87 26.29 6.94
N ARG A 38 10.11 25.03 7.26
CA ARG A 38 9.26 23.90 6.82
C ARG A 38 7.80 23.95 7.32
N LYS A 39 7.50 24.73 8.35
CA LYS A 39 6.14 24.97 8.88
C LYS A 39 5.52 26.27 8.39
N ASP A 40 6.29 27.13 7.75
CA ASP A 40 5.82 28.39 7.22
C ASP A 40 5.07 28.17 5.91
N LEU A 41 3.81 28.60 5.86
CA LEU A 41 2.93 28.38 4.70
C LEU A 41 3.43 29.12 3.46
N ASN A 42 3.90 30.36 3.59
CA ASN A 42 4.34 31.16 2.43
C ASN A 42 5.55 30.51 1.75
N HIS A 43 6.54 30.08 2.55
CA HIS A 43 7.71 29.36 2.02
C HIS A 43 7.33 28.01 1.39
N LYS A 44 6.32 27.31 1.93
CA LYS A 44 5.78 26.10 1.29
C LYS A 44 5.12 26.41 -0.04
N LEU A 45 4.30 27.46 -0.12
CA LEU A 45 3.63 27.87 -1.35
C LEU A 45 4.62 28.23 -2.45
N GLU A 46 5.75 28.87 -2.12
CA GLU A 46 6.86 29.08 -3.08
C GLU A 46 7.37 27.73 -3.64
N LYS A 47 7.63 26.74 -2.74
CA LYS A 47 8.09 25.42 -3.17
C LYS A 47 7.03 24.63 -3.96
N PHE A 48 5.75 24.78 -3.61
CA PHE A 48 4.66 24.20 -4.38
C PHE A 48 4.55 24.84 -5.78
N SER A 49 4.85 26.14 -5.92
CA SER A 49 4.85 26.79 -7.24
C SER A 49 5.93 26.24 -8.14
N GLU A 50 7.14 25.98 -7.61
CA GLU A 50 8.30 25.44 -8.33
C GLU A 50 8.15 23.96 -8.72
N ALA A 51 7.33 23.19 -7.97
CA ALA A 51 7.21 21.74 -8.10
C ALA A 51 6.26 21.33 -9.23
N ASP A 52 6.65 20.33 -10.01
CA ASP A 52 5.78 19.61 -10.95
C ASP A 52 4.89 18.61 -10.21
N LEU A 53 5.41 18.03 -9.13
CA LEU A 53 4.71 17.07 -8.26
C LEU A 53 4.95 17.39 -6.77
N ILE A 54 3.90 17.31 -5.98
CA ILE A 54 3.94 17.44 -4.53
C ILE A 54 3.56 16.10 -3.89
N PHE A 55 4.45 15.54 -3.07
CA PHE A 55 4.10 14.44 -2.18
C PHE A 55 3.70 14.98 -0.81
N LEU A 56 2.58 14.49 -0.28
CA LEU A 56 2.15 14.78 1.07
C LEU A 56 2.38 13.56 1.97
N CYS A 57 3.31 13.69 2.92
CA CYS A 57 3.62 12.68 3.95
C CYS A 57 3.27 13.24 5.33
N LEU A 58 2.05 13.76 5.46
CA LEU A 58 1.55 14.51 6.60
C LEU A 58 0.47 13.73 7.37
N PRO A 59 0.17 14.10 8.63
CA PRO A 59 -1.07 13.69 9.28
C PRO A 59 -2.30 14.13 8.50
N ASP A 60 -3.42 13.41 8.64
CA ASP A 60 -4.63 13.60 7.83
C ASP A 60 -5.14 15.05 7.81
N GLU A 61 -5.23 15.69 8.96
CA GLU A 61 -5.73 17.09 9.05
C GLU A 61 -4.78 18.09 8.39
N GLU A 62 -3.47 17.90 8.56
CA GLU A 62 -2.48 18.76 7.90
C GLU A 62 -2.45 18.53 6.39
N SER A 63 -2.68 17.29 5.93
CA SER A 63 -2.81 16.99 4.50
C SER A 63 -4.02 17.72 3.89
N LYS A 64 -5.19 17.67 4.55
CA LYS A 64 -6.39 18.38 4.10
C LYS A 64 -6.16 19.90 4.01
N LYS A 65 -5.56 20.50 5.03
CA LYS A 65 -5.22 21.94 5.04
C LYS A 65 -4.28 22.28 3.88
N THR A 66 -3.22 21.49 3.70
CA THR A 66 -2.24 21.71 2.62
C THR A 66 -2.90 21.61 1.24
N VAL A 67 -3.74 20.61 1.01
CA VAL A 67 -4.50 20.47 -0.25
C VAL A 67 -5.43 21.65 -0.48
N TYR A 68 -6.11 22.16 0.57
CA TYR A 68 -6.95 23.34 0.47
C TYR A 68 -6.14 24.57 0.03
N GLU A 69 -4.97 24.83 0.64
CA GLU A 69 -4.13 25.98 0.27
C GLU A 69 -3.54 25.85 -1.13
N ILE A 70 -3.13 24.64 -1.55
CA ILE A 70 -2.67 24.38 -2.92
C ILE A 70 -3.79 24.67 -3.91
N ASN A 71 -5.01 24.19 -3.66
CA ASN A 71 -6.14 24.41 -4.53
C ASN A 71 -6.53 25.89 -4.63
N LYS A 72 -6.50 26.61 -3.51
CA LYS A 72 -6.78 28.04 -3.45
C LYS A 72 -5.77 28.85 -4.28
N GLN A 73 -4.49 28.50 -4.23
CA GLN A 73 -3.43 29.25 -4.89
C GLN A 73 -3.20 28.84 -6.35
N PHE A 74 -3.31 27.55 -6.67
CA PHE A 74 -2.90 26.98 -7.96
C PHE A 74 -4.03 26.23 -8.70
N GLY A 75 -5.25 26.17 -8.12
CA GLY A 75 -6.32 25.36 -8.67
C GLY A 75 -6.04 23.86 -8.64
N SER A 76 -6.68 23.11 -9.55
CA SER A 76 -6.54 21.65 -9.62
C SER A 76 -5.38 21.16 -10.50
N GLN A 77 -4.55 22.05 -11.03
CA GLN A 77 -3.51 21.70 -12.03
C GLN A 77 -2.28 21.05 -11.41
N LYS A 78 -1.93 21.40 -10.16
CA LYS A 78 -0.76 20.80 -9.47
C LYS A 78 -1.00 19.32 -9.22
N VAL A 79 -0.03 18.48 -9.58
CA VAL A 79 -0.11 17.04 -9.30
C VAL A 79 0.23 16.80 -7.83
N ILE A 80 -0.65 16.08 -7.13
CA ILE A 80 -0.47 15.71 -5.73
C ILE A 80 -0.59 14.20 -5.57
N ILE A 81 0.39 13.61 -4.88
CA ILE A 81 0.30 12.24 -4.37
C ILE A 81 0.26 12.30 -2.85
N ASP A 82 -0.89 11.94 -2.25
CA ASP A 82 -1.09 11.99 -0.80
C ASP A 82 -0.91 10.61 -0.16
N ALA A 83 0.07 10.49 0.74
CA ALA A 83 0.34 9.27 1.49
C ALA A 83 -0.49 9.16 2.79
N SER A 84 -1.23 10.22 3.17
CA SER A 84 -2.14 10.18 4.33
C SER A 84 -3.38 9.33 4.06
N SER A 85 -4.21 9.10 5.08
CA SER A 85 -5.51 8.47 4.88
C SER A 85 -6.64 9.46 4.56
N ALA A 86 -6.34 10.76 4.55
CA ALA A 86 -7.31 11.84 4.44
C ALA A 86 -8.21 11.76 3.18
N HIS A 87 -7.61 11.42 2.05
CA HIS A 87 -8.28 11.49 0.74
C HIS A 87 -8.50 10.13 0.10
N ARG A 88 -8.18 9.01 0.77
CA ARG A 88 -8.23 7.66 0.16
C ARG A 88 -9.59 7.25 -0.37
N ILE A 89 -10.66 7.78 0.21
CA ILE A 89 -12.03 7.49 -0.21
C ILE A 89 -12.74 8.70 -0.84
N ASP A 90 -12.05 9.80 -1.10
CA ASP A 90 -12.65 10.99 -1.68
C ASP A 90 -12.91 10.79 -3.19
N LYS A 91 -14.07 11.27 -3.67
CA LYS A 91 -14.48 11.08 -5.08
C LYS A 91 -13.54 11.76 -6.09
N GLY A 92 -12.92 12.88 -5.71
CA GLY A 92 -12.00 13.65 -6.57
C GLY A 92 -10.59 13.05 -6.68
N TRP A 93 -10.29 11.98 -5.94
CA TRP A 93 -8.98 11.35 -5.88
C TRP A 93 -9.00 9.97 -6.53
N LYS A 94 -7.90 9.59 -7.18
CA LYS A 94 -7.71 8.24 -7.71
C LYS A 94 -6.83 7.42 -6.77
N TYR A 95 -7.28 6.21 -6.51
CA TYR A 95 -6.59 5.30 -5.58
C TYR A 95 -5.34 4.73 -6.23
N GLY A 96 -4.19 4.97 -5.65
CA GLY A 96 -2.87 4.66 -6.19
C GLY A 96 -2.42 3.21 -5.94
N PHE A 97 -3.29 2.24 -6.25
CA PHE A 97 -2.93 0.83 -6.35
C PHE A 97 -3.07 0.39 -7.82
N PRO A 98 -2.01 0.50 -8.62
CA PRO A 98 -2.06 0.28 -10.08
C PRO A 98 -2.63 -1.07 -10.50
N GLU A 99 -2.42 -2.10 -9.67
CA GLU A 99 -2.84 -3.47 -9.92
C GLU A 99 -4.27 -3.78 -9.42
N LEU A 100 -5.02 -2.76 -8.97
CA LEU A 100 -6.38 -2.94 -8.42
C LEU A 100 -7.35 -3.48 -9.45
N ASN A 101 -7.35 -2.94 -10.68
CA ASN A 101 -8.18 -3.36 -11.81
C ASN A 101 -7.54 -2.94 -13.13
N VAL A 102 -8.08 -3.40 -14.25
CA VAL A 102 -7.51 -3.18 -15.59
C VAL A 102 -7.40 -1.71 -15.99
N ASP A 103 -8.29 -0.85 -15.49
CA ASP A 103 -8.32 0.58 -15.83
C ASP A 103 -7.48 1.45 -14.87
N GLN A 104 -7.01 0.87 -13.77
CA GLN A 104 -6.42 1.65 -12.67
C GLN A 104 -5.17 2.44 -13.09
N LYS A 105 -4.31 1.86 -13.90
CA LYS A 105 -3.11 2.54 -14.42
C LYS A 105 -3.48 3.76 -15.26
N THR A 106 -4.50 3.65 -16.10
CA THR A 106 -5.02 4.77 -16.89
C THR A 106 -5.61 5.87 -15.99
N LEU A 107 -6.41 5.48 -15.00
CA LEU A 107 -6.97 6.43 -14.03
C LEU A 107 -5.88 7.20 -13.26
N ILE A 108 -4.75 6.56 -12.95
CA ILE A 108 -3.62 7.20 -12.29
C ILE A 108 -2.89 8.16 -13.24
N ARG A 109 -2.69 7.78 -14.50
CA ARG A 109 -2.06 8.64 -15.52
C ARG A 109 -2.84 9.93 -15.75
N ASP A 110 -4.16 9.84 -15.81
CA ASP A 110 -5.02 10.94 -16.25
C ASP A 110 -5.38 11.92 -15.13
N THR A 111 -5.11 11.60 -13.87
CA THR A 111 -5.47 12.46 -12.74
C THR A 111 -4.32 13.33 -12.24
N THR A 112 -4.66 14.46 -11.62
CA THR A 112 -3.72 15.27 -10.81
C THR A 112 -3.82 14.99 -9.31
N ARG A 113 -4.74 14.11 -8.87
CA ARG A 113 -5.00 13.79 -7.46
C ARG A 113 -4.92 12.28 -7.26
N ILE A 114 -3.81 11.83 -6.68
CA ILE A 114 -3.54 10.41 -6.41
C ILE A 114 -3.42 10.22 -4.90
N THR A 115 -4.14 9.25 -4.34
CA THR A 115 -4.02 8.87 -2.94
C THR A 115 -3.26 7.56 -2.82
N ASN A 116 -2.19 7.56 -2.04
CA ASN A 116 -1.37 6.37 -1.83
C ASN A 116 -2.04 5.40 -0.85
N PRO A 117 -2.15 4.11 -1.16
CA PRO A 117 -2.83 3.12 -0.31
C PRO A 117 -2.21 2.95 1.07
N GLY A 118 -2.99 2.49 2.02
CA GLY A 118 -2.48 1.94 3.27
C GLY A 118 -1.83 0.58 3.07
N CYS A 119 -0.77 0.28 3.83
CA CYS A 119 0.00 -0.95 3.64
C CYS A 119 -0.82 -2.24 3.79
N TYR A 120 -1.66 -2.35 4.83
CA TYR A 120 -2.56 -3.49 4.97
C TYR A 120 -3.64 -3.54 3.89
N ALA A 121 -4.14 -2.38 3.47
CA ALA A 121 -5.15 -2.31 2.43
C ALA A 121 -4.60 -2.78 1.08
N THR A 122 -3.34 -2.47 0.76
CA THR A 122 -2.66 -2.99 -0.44
C THR A 122 -2.67 -4.52 -0.47
N GLY A 123 -2.24 -5.17 0.63
CA GLY A 123 -2.26 -6.63 0.72
C GLY A 123 -3.67 -7.21 0.69
N ALA A 124 -4.61 -6.62 1.45
CA ALA A 124 -5.99 -7.10 1.51
C ALA A 124 -6.71 -6.99 0.15
N LEU A 125 -6.56 -5.86 -0.53
CA LEU A 125 -7.17 -5.63 -1.84
C LEU A 125 -6.58 -6.53 -2.93
N ALA A 126 -5.27 -6.83 -2.85
CA ALA A 126 -4.65 -7.79 -3.75
C ALA A 126 -5.24 -9.21 -3.61
N LEU A 127 -5.77 -9.56 -2.43
CA LEU A 127 -6.40 -10.85 -2.20
C LEU A 127 -7.92 -10.83 -2.48
N ILE A 128 -8.60 -9.77 -2.09
CA ILE A 128 -10.07 -9.69 -2.16
C ILE A 128 -10.55 -9.40 -3.58
N ARG A 129 -9.91 -8.45 -4.26
CA ARG A 129 -10.42 -7.90 -5.50
C ARG A 129 -10.55 -8.94 -6.63
N PRO A 130 -9.58 -9.85 -6.85
CA PRO A 130 -9.74 -10.91 -7.85
C PRO A 130 -10.92 -11.84 -7.57
N LEU A 131 -11.23 -12.12 -6.30
CA LEU A 131 -12.34 -12.98 -5.92
C LEU A 131 -13.70 -12.31 -6.17
N ILE A 132 -13.82 -11.02 -5.88
CA ILE A 132 -15.04 -10.24 -6.11
C ILE A 132 -15.27 -10.01 -7.61
N ASP A 133 -14.24 -9.60 -8.35
CA ASP A 133 -14.34 -9.31 -9.79
C ASP A 133 -14.74 -10.55 -10.60
N ASN A 134 -14.33 -11.74 -10.15
CA ASN A 134 -14.71 -13.02 -10.76
C ASN A 134 -15.95 -13.65 -10.13
N ASN A 135 -16.66 -12.95 -9.25
CA ASN A 135 -17.83 -13.44 -8.54
C ASN A 135 -17.60 -14.77 -7.80
N ILE A 136 -16.40 -15.01 -7.27
CA ILE A 136 -16.08 -16.19 -6.46
C ILE A 136 -16.73 -16.07 -5.08
N ILE A 137 -16.66 -14.87 -4.49
CA ILE A 137 -17.34 -14.51 -3.25
C ILE A 137 -18.34 -13.37 -3.53
N ASP A 138 -19.44 -13.35 -2.77
CA ASP A 138 -20.41 -12.25 -2.86
C ASP A 138 -19.91 -11.01 -2.16
N LYS A 139 -20.30 -9.82 -2.66
CA LYS A 139 -19.95 -8.51 -2.06
C LYS A 139 -20.48 -8.35 -0.63
N SER A 140 -21.49 -9.12 -0.22
CA SER A 140 -22.03 -9.15 1.14
C SER A 140 -21.31 -10.14 2.06
N ALA A 141 -20.35 -10.93 1.57
CA ALA A 141 -19.61 -11.89 2.35
C ALA A 141 -18.94 -11.24 3.57
N THR A 142 -18.98 -11.91 4.70
CA THR A 142 -18.24 -11.51 5.90
C THR A 142 -16.83 -12.09 5.82
N LEU A 143 -15.85 -11.23 5.55
CA LEU A 143 -14.46 -11.64 5.44
C LEU A 143 -13.72 -11.41 6.75
N ASN A 144 -12.77 -12.30 7.05
CA ASN A 144 -11.83 -12.17 8.16
C ASN A 144 -10.44 -11.93 7.59
N ILE A 145 -9.79 -10.85 7.99
CA ILE A 145 -8.44 -10.48 7.56
C ILE A 145 -7.55 -10.46 8.80
N ASN A 146 -6.52 -11.30 8.81
CA ASN A 146 -5.47 -11.26 9.83
C ASN A 146 -4.20 -10.70 9.20
N ALA A 147 -3.46 -9.88 9.92
CA ALA A 147 -2.26 -9.30 9.35
C ALA A 147 -1.21 -9.00 10.42
N VAL A 148 0.07 -9.18 10.07
CA VAL A 148 1.20 -8.76 10.87
C VAL A 148 2.09 -7.84 10.07
N SER A 149 2.56 -6.76 10.70
CA SER A 149 3.50 -5.80 10.12
C SER A 149 4.68 -5.56 11.03
N GLY A 150 5.83 -5.23 10.45
CA GLY A 150 6.92 -4.64 11.19
C GLY A 150 6.51 -3.29 11.81
N TYR A 151 7.15 -2.94 12.94
CA TYR A 151 6.78 -1.78 13.77
C TYR A 151 6.96 -0.42 13.09
N THR A 152 7.79 -0.33 12.04
CA THR A 152 7.98 0.95 11.31
C THR A 152 6.70 1.46 10.65
N GLY A 153 5.72 0.58 10.38
CA GLY A 153 4.40 0.95 9.86
C GLY A 153 3.59 1.86 10.80
N GLY A 154 3.85 1.81 12.10
CA GLY A 154 3.23 2.67 13.11
C GLY A 154 3.94 4.01 13.33
N GLY A 155 5.01 4.30 12.55
CA GLY A 155 5.75 5.55 12.62
C GLY A 155 6.62 5.71 13.87
N LYS A 156 7.05 6.94 14.14
CA LYS A 156 8.04 7.25 15.19
C LYS A 156 7.67 6.69 16.58
N LYS A 157 6.42 6.79 16.99
CA LYS A 157 5.97 6.30 18.31
C LYS A 157 6.18 4.81 18.49
N LEU A 158 5.87 4.02 17.45
CA LEU A 158 6.02 2.57 17.53
C LEU A 158 7.49 2.14 17.38
N ILE A 159 8.26 2.87 16.57
CA ILE A 159 9.72 2.69 16.49
C ILE A 159 10.36 2.91 17.86
N GLU A 160 10.01 4.00 18.54
CA GLU A 160 10.50 4.31 19.88
C GLU A 160 10.12 3.22 20.90
N TYR A 161 8.84 2.79 20.90
CA TYR A 161 8.37 1.69 21.75
C TYR A 161 9.23 0.41 21.56
N PHE A 162 9.42 -0.01 20.31
CA PHE A 162 10.19 -1.23 20.01
C PHE A 162 11.72 -1.05 20.11
N SER A 163 12.22 0.16 20.33
CA SER A 163 13.65 0.40 20.63
C SER A 163 13.99 0.20 22.09
N ASN A 164 13.02 0.11 22.99
CA ASN A 164 13.21 -0.17 24.40
C ASN A 164 13.52 -1.67 24.64
N GLN A 165 14.25 -1.99 25.74
CA GLN A 165 14.69 -3.36 26.02
C GLN A 165 13.56 -4.31 26.47
N ASP A 166 12.57 -3.81 27.22
CA ASP A 166 11.45 -4.58 27.78
C ASP A 166 10.20 -4.57 26.87
N LYS A 167 10.37 -4.75 25.57
CA LYS A 167 9.29 -4.71 24.60
C LYS A 167 8.62 -6.07 24.40
N GLU A 168 7.32 -6.03 24.16
CA GLU A 168 6.57 -7.20 23.72
C GLU A 168 7.02 -7.66 22.32
N ALA A 169 7.10 -8.98 22.12
CA ALA A 169 7.48 -9.56 20.83
C ALA A 169 6.40 -9.39 19.76
N PHE A 170 5.15 -9.29 20.19
CA PHE A 170 3.97 -9.26 19.32
C PHE A 170 2.79 -8.57 20.00
N LEU A 171 2.11 -7.68 19.29
CA LEU A 171 0.98 -6.93 19.82
C LEU A 171 -0.18 -6.89 18.83
N TYR A 172 -1.40 -7.19 19.28
CA TYR A 172 -2.63 -6.81 18.57
C TYR A 172 -2.95 -5.34 18.85
N TYR A 173 -3.54 -4.65 17.88
CA TYR A 173 -4.01 -3.28 18.04
C TYR A 173 -5.32 -3.06 17.25
N SER A 174 -5.92 -1.87 17.34
CA SER A 174 -7.28 -1.61 16.80
C SER A 174 -8.31 -2.67 17.24
N THR A 175 -8.25 -3.08 18.47
CA THR A 175 -9.07 -4.13 19.06
C THR A 175 -10.58 -3.79 19.09
N PHE A 176 -10.92 -2.50 18.90
CA PHE A 176 -12.31 -2.04 18.75
C PHE A 176 -12.84 -2.15 17.31
N LEU A 177 -12.09 -2.81 16.40
CA LEU A 177 -12.46 -3.08 15.01
C LEU A 177 -12.72 -1.80 14.19
N ASP A 178 -11.99 -0.73 14.47
CA ASP A 178 -12.15 0.61 13.91
C ASP A 178 -10.93 1.10 13.10
N HIS A 179 -10.08 0.18 12.65
CA HIS A 179 -8.85 0.52 11.92
C HIS A 179 -9.12 1.39 10.70
N LYS A 180 -8.34 2.47 10.55
CA LYS A 180 -8.50 3.47 9.48
C LYS A 180 -8.48 2.89 8.06
N HIS A 181 -7.82 1.75 7.83
CA HIS A 181 -7.79 1.09 6.51
C HIS A 181 -9.10 0.38 6.15
N LEU A 182 -10.03 0.14 7.08
CA LEU A 182 -11.31 -0.50 6.79
C LEU A 182 -12.10 0.23 5.71
N LYS A 183 -12.11 1.56 5.76
CA LYS A 183 -12.83 2.41 4.78
C LYS A 183 -12.36 2.16 3.35
N GLU A 184 -11.03 2.12 3.13
CA GLU A 184 -10.47 1.88 1.80
C GLU A 184 -10.59 0.40 1.38
N ILE A 185 -10.40 -0.56 2.29
CA ILE A 185 -10.60 -1.99 2.01
C ILE A 185 -12.05 -2.25 1.57
N THR A 186 -13.02 -1.73 2.30
CA THR A 186 -14.44 -1.89 1.98
C THR A 186 -14.79 -1.27 0.65
N ARG A 187 -14.40 0.00 0.43
CA ARG A 187 -14.70 0.72 -0.81
C ARG A 187 -14.09 0.06 -2.03
N TYR A 188 -12.78 -0.16 -2.03
CA TYR A 188 -12.06 -0.66 -3.19
C TYR A 188 -12.09 -2.19 -3.32
N GLY A 189 -12.40 -2.90 -2.23
CA GLY A 189 -12.78 -4.31 -2.25
C GLY A 189 -14.21 -4.55 -2.77
N LEU A 190 -14.98 -3.48 -3.02
CA LEU A 190 -16.39 -3.52 -3.43
C LEU A 190 -17.28 -4.29 -2.44
N LEU A 191 -16.92 -4.27 -1.15
CA LEU A 191 -17.65 -4.95 -0.10
C LEU A 191 -18.86 -4.11 0.37
N LYS A 192 -19.96 -4.76 0.72
CA LYS A 192 -21.16 -4.10 1.28
C LYS A 192 -21.01 -3.77 2.78
N LYS A 193 -20.06 -4.41 3.47
CA LYS A 193 -19.78 -4.19 4.90
C LYS A 193 -18.29 -4.34 5.17
N ASN A 194 -17.85 -3.76 6.28
CA ASN A 194 -16.45 -3.89 6.71
C ASN A 194 -16.12 -5.35 7.01
N PRO A 195 -14.95 -5.86 6.57
CA PRO A 195 -14.43 -7.13 7.05
C PRO A 195 -14.07 -7.04 8.54
N ILE A 196 -14.01 -8.18 9.22
CA ILE A 196 -13.33 -8.27 10.52
C ILE A 196 -11.85 -8.18 10.23
N PHE A 197 -11.19 -7.16 10.78
CA PHE A 197 -9.76 -6.94 10.55
C PHE A 197 -9.01 -7.00 11.87
N CYS A 198 -8.08 -7.95 11.97
CA CYS A 198 -7.27 -8.24 13.13
C CYS A 198 -5.79 -7.89 12.84
N PRO A 199 -5.41 -6.60 12.90
CA PRO A 199 -4.03 -6.20 12.67
C PRO A 199 -3.17 -6.49 13.88
N SER A 200 -1.91 -6.83 13.61
CA SER A 200 -0.87 -6.99 14.62
C SER A 200 0.45 -6.37 14.17
N VAL A 201 1.33 -6.13 15.14
CA VAL A 201 2.68 -5.68 14.93
C VAL A 201 3.66 -6.61 15.63
N GLY A 202 4.72 -6.98 14.93
CA GLY A 202 5.80 -7.81 15.46
C GLY A 202 7.05 -6.98 15.78
N ALA A 203 7.92 -7.53 16.65
CA ALA A 203 9.19 -6.94 17.05
C ALA A 203 10.26 -7.03 15.95
N PHE A 204 9.90 -6.75 14.71
CA PHE A 204 10.81 -6.62 13.57
C PHE A 204 10.52 -5.30 12.83
N PRO A 205 11.55 -4.67 12.21
CA PRO A 205 11.39 -3.32 11.67
C PRO A 205 10.48 -3.24 10.46
N GLN A 206 10.66 -4.10 9.46
CA GLN A 206 9.99 -4.03 8.16
C GLN A 206 9.55 -5.40 7.67
N GLY A 207 8.64 -5.40 6.71
CA GLY A 207 7.98 -6.56 6.16
C GLY A 207 6.59 -6.74 6.74
N MET A 208 5.70 -7.37 5.99
CA MET A 208 4.35 -7.66 6.42
C MET A 208 3.73 -8.82 5.67
N ALA A 209 2.75 -9.45 6.31
CA ALA A 209 1.88 -10.44 5.72
C ALA A 209 0.41 -10.09 6.03
N VAL A 210 -0.42 -10.13 4.99
CA VAL A 210 -1.87 -10.01 5.09
C VAL A 210 -2.49 -11.34 4.69
N SER A 211 -3.36 -11.86 5.51
CA SER A 211 -3.90 -13.22 5.47
C SER A 211 -5.42 -13.19 5.34
N LEU A 212 -5.93 -13.93 4.38
CA LEU A 212 -7.36 -14.10 4.10
C LEU A 212 -7.69 -15.62 4.09
N PRO A 213 -8.06 -16.21 5.24
CA PRO A 213 -8.55 -17.58 5.30
C PRO A 213 -10.01 -17.62 4.87
N LEU A 214 -10.39 -18.64 4.06
CA LEU A 214 -11.73 -18.80 3.53
C LEU A 214 -12.13 -20.29 3.54
N HIS A 215 -13.45 -20.54 3.60
CA HIS A 215 -14.06 -21.83 3.30
C HIS A 215 -14.68 -21.83 1.91
N PHE A 216 -14.65 -22.97 1.20
CA PHE A 216 -15.30 -23.10 -0.11
C PHE A 216 -16.82 -22.95 -0.01
N ASP A 217 -17.43 -23.29 1.13
CA ASP A 217 -18.85 -23.09 1.40
C ASP A 217 -19.29 -21.61 1.33
N TRP A 218 -18.32 -20.66 1.45
CA TRP A 218 -18.58 -19.22 1.31
C TRP A 218 -18.48 -18.75 -0.13
N MET A 219 -18.22 -19.66 -1.04
CA MET A 219 -17.97 -19.39 -2.46
C MET A 219 -19.03 -20.01 -3.34
N LYS A 220 -19.00 -19.71 -4.61
CA LYS A 220 -19.83 -20.39 -5.60
C LYS A 220 -19.48 -21.88 -5.67
N GLU A 221 -20.48 -22.69 -5.99
CA GLU A 221 -20.31 -24.13 -6.21
C GLU A 221 -19.25 -24.43 -7.29
N GLY A 222 -18.52 -25.54 -7.10
CA GLY A 222 -17.49 -25.99 -8.03
C GLY A 222 -16.19 -25.17 -8.00
N ILE A 223 -15.92 -24.42 -6.93
CA ILE A 223 -14.65 -23.75 -6.68
C ILE A 223 -13.65 -24.72 -6.06
N SER A 224 -12.38 -24.61 -6.50
CA SER A 224 -11.24 -25.36 -5.96
C SER A 224 -10.02 -24.46 -5.84
N GLY A 225 -9.00 -24.90 -5.11
CA GLY A 225 -7.74 -24.17 -5.00
C GLY A 225 -7.10 -23.91 -6.36
N ARG A 226 -7.16 -24.87 -7.30
CA ARG A 226 -6.67 -24.70 -8.67
C ARG A 226 -7.40 -23.59 -9.43
N LYS A 227 -8.72 -23.51 -9.30
CA LYS A 227 -9.51 -22.49 -9.99
C LYS A 227 -9.21 -21.09 -9.45
N ILE A 228 -9.08 -20.94 -8.14
CA ILE A 228 -8.68 -19.67 -7.51
C ILE A 228 -7.27 -19.30 -7.95
N HIS A 229 -6.31 -20.21 -7.90
CA HIS A 229 -4.95 -19.95 -8.35
C HIS A 229 -4.90 -19.49 -9.82
N ALA A 230 -5.68 -20.10 -10.71
CA ALA A 230 -5.77 -19.71 -12.12
C ALA A 230 -6.31 -18.27 -12.29
N ILE A 231 -7.32 -17.87 -11.50
CA ILE A 231 -7.87 -16.52 -11.49
C ILE A 231 -6.79 -15.50 -11.08
N PHE A 232 -6.05 -15.79 -10.02
CA PHE A 232 -4.97 -14.91 -9.58
C PHE A 232 -3.82 -14.84 -10.59
N LYS A 233 -3.47 -15.97 -11.20
CA LYS A 233 -2.45 -16.03 -12.26
C LYS A 233 -2.82 -15.14 -13.44
N GLU A 234 -4.06 -15.22 -13.92
CA GLU A 234 -4.53 -14.38 -15.02
C GLU A 234 -4.61 -12.91 -14.62
N ARG A 235 -5.12 -12.62 -13.41
CA ARG A 235 -5.24 -11.26 -12.88
C ARG A 235 -3.91 -10.51 -12.85
N TYR A 236 -2.84 -11.16 -12.41
CA TYR A 236 -1.54 -10.53 -12.19
C TYR A 236 -0.50 -10.86 -13.23
N ARG A 237 -0.88 -11.52 -14.33
CA ARG A 237 0.02 -12.00 -15.37
C ARG A 237 0.94 -10.94 -15.98
N LEU A 238 0.43 -9.73 -16.12
CA LEU A 238 1.13 -8.58 -16.73
C LEU A 238 1.58 -7.53 -15.73
N GLU A 239 1.46 -7.80 -14.44
CA GLU A 239 1.79 -6.84 -13.40
C GLU A 239 3.23 -6.99 -12.94
N GLU A 240 4.03 -5.92 -13.12
CA GLU A 240 5.46 -5.87 -12.77
C GLU A 240 5.71 -6.19 -11.29
N PHE A 241 4.84 -5.68 -10.40
CA PHE A 241 5.10 -5.70 -8.96
C PHE A 241 4.28 -6.73 -8.18
N VAL A 242 3.48 -7.56 -8.85
CA VAL A 242 2.74 -8.63 -8.17
C VAL A 242 3.17 -9.99 -8.70
N SER A 243 3.67 -10.83 -7.82
CA SER A 243 4.06 -12.21 -8.13
C SER A 243 3.15 -13.21 -7.42
N LEU A 244 2.86 -14.32 -8.09
CA LEU A 244 2.08 -15.44 -7.55
C LEU A 244 2.95 -16.68 -7.48
N ASN A 245 3.05 -17.27 -6.28
CA ASN A 245 3.72 -18.56 -6.12
C ASN A 245 2.86 -19.72 -6.68
N PRO A 246 3.45 -20.86 -7.07
CA PRO A 246 2.67 -22.05 -7.39
C PRO A 246 1.72 -22.43 -6.24
N LEU A 247 0.59 -23.03 -6.59
CA LEU A 247 -0.37 -23.50 -5.58
C LEU A 247 0.30 -24.51 -4.62
N ASN A 248 0.10 -24.32 -3.32
CA ASN A 248 0.67 -25.17 -2.26
C ASN A 248 2.23 -25.26 -2.32
N SER A 249 2.89 -24.19 -2.78
CA SER A 249 4.35 -24.16 -2.97
C SER A 249 5.10 -24.30 -1.65
N LYS A 250 5.89 -25.36 -1.55
CA LYS A 250 6.86 -25.54 -0.44
C LYS A 250 8.05 -24.59 -0.56
N ASP A 251 8.42 -24.19 -1.77
CA ASP A 251 9.55 -23.28 -2.03
C ASP A 251 9.28 -21.85 -1.53
N SER A 252 8.01 -21.52 -1.24
CA SER A 252 7.63 -20.25 -0.61
C SER A 252 7.89 -20.21 0.89
N LEU A 253 8.20 -21.35 1.50
CA LEU A 253 8.42 -21.53 2.94
C LEU A 253 9.92 -21.57 3.25
N THR A 254 10.29 -21.34 4.52
CA THR A 254 11.62 -21.63 5.02
C THR A 254 11.85 -23.15 5.05
N LYS A 255 13.07 -23.58 5.30
CA LYS A 255 13.41 -25.02 5.46
C LYS A 255 12.59 -25.69 6.57
N GLU A 256 12.22 -24.93 7.59
CA GLU A 256 11.41 -25.37 8.73
C GLU A 256 9.90 -25.31 8.46
N GLY A 257 9.49 -24.91 7.24
CA GLY A 257 8.07 -24.85 6.85
C GLY A 257 7.34 -23.55 7.22
N PHE A 258 8.03 -22.46 7.54
CA PHE A 258 7.43 -21.18 7.91
C PHE A 258 7.35 -20.21 6.74
N LEU A 259 6.31 -19.35 6.74
CA LEU A 259 6.15 -18.27 5.77
C LEU A 259 6.62 -16.94 6.38
N SER A 260 7.81 -16.47 6.00
CA SER A 260 8.37 -15.22 6.52
C SER A 260 7.70 -13.98 5.92
N PRO A 261 7.30 -12.97 6.74
CA PRO A 261 6.79 -11.69 6.25
C PRO A 261 7.88 -10.75 5.73
N GLN A 262 9.17 -11.08 5.91
CA GLN A 262 10.29 -10.16 5.73
C GLN A 262 11.06 -10.32 4.40
N ILE A 263 10.62 -11.19 3.51
CA ILE A 263 11.36 -11.54 2.28
C ILE A 263 11.45 -10.42 1.23
N LEU A 264 10.60 -9.38 1.31
CA LEU A 264 10.48 -8.32 0.31
C LEU A 264 10.94 -6.94 0.81
N ILE A 265 11.66 -6.89 1.92
CA ILE A 265 12.16 -5.63 2.50
C ILE A 265 13.01 -4.86 1.49
N GLY A 266 12.78 -3.55 1.39
CA GLY A 266 13.47 -2.63 0.49
C GLY A 266 12.96 -2.64 -0.95
N THR A 267 12.00 -3.51 -1.28
CA THR A 267 11.44 -3.65 -2.64
C THR A 267 10.05 -3.00 -2.77
N ASN A 268 9.56 -2.92 -4.02
CA ASN A 268 8.17 -2.55 -4.31
C ASN A 268 7.33 -3.77 -4.75
N TYR A 269 7.79 -4.99 -4.48
CA TYR A 269 7.06 -6.19 -4.84
C TYR A 269 6.02 -6.59 -3.80
N LEU A 270 4.95 -7.21 -4.29
CA LEU A 270 3.94 -7.93 -3.52
C LEU A 270 3.94 -9.39 -4.01
N ASN A 271 4.09 -10.32 -3.09
CA ASN A 271 4.06 -11.75 -3.40
C ASN A 271 2.82 -12.39 -2.81
N ILE A 272 2.11 -13.18 -3.60
CA ILE A 272 0.91 -13.92 -3.19
C ILE A 272 1.24 -15.40 -3.11
N SER A 273 0.90 -16.03 -1.98
CA SER A 273 0.89 -17.47 -1.77
C SER A 273 -0.55 -17.95 -1.56
N ILE A 274 -0.91 -19.06 -2.18
CA ILE A 274 -2.21 -19.71 -2.03
C ILE A 274 -1.98 -21.15 -1.57
N PHE A 275 -2.53 -21.48 -0.40
CA PHE A 275 -2.55 -22.83 0.14
C PHE A 275 -4.00 -23.31 0.19
N SER A 276 -4.29 -24.50 -0.30
CA SER A 276 -5.63 -25.11 -0.25
C SER A 276 -5.58 -26.55 0.19
N ASN A 277 -6.59 -26.93 0.94
CA ASN A 277 -6.93 -28.31 1.19
C ASN A 277 -8.36 -28.54 0.66
N ASP A 278 -8.45 -29.06 -0.56
CA ASP A 278 -9.72 -29.22 -1.26
C ASP A 278 -10.59 -30.30 -0.59
N LEU A 279 -9.99 -31.25 0.16
CA LEU A 279 -10.74 -32.27 0.91
C LEU A 279 -11.46 -31.69 2.13
N SER A 280 -10.86 -30.73 2.83
CA SER A 280 -11.48 -30.04 3.97
C SER A 280 -12.24 -28.77 3.57
N GLY A 281 -12.28 -28.43 2.27
CA GLY A 281 -12.96 -27.24 1.78
C GLY A 281 -12.35 -25.93 2.24
N GLN A 282 -11.03 -25.86 2.47
CA GLN A 282 -10.34 -24.73 3.05
C GLN A 282 -9.29 -24.15 2.10
N ILE A 283 -9.17 -22.81 2.11
CA ILE A 283 -8.14 -22.10 1.35
C ILE A 283 -7.61 -20.93 2.17
N TRP A 284 -6.31 -20.71 2.08
CA TRP A 284 -5.61 -19.64 2.75
C TRP A 284 -4.80 -18.82 1.75
N LEU A 285 -5.20 -17.57 1.55
CA LEU A 285 -4.51 -16.62 0.68
C LEU A 285 -3.66 -15.68 1.54
N ILE A 286 -2.41 -15.46 1.14
CA ILE A 286 -1.48 -14.62 1.89
C ILE A 286 -0.76 -13.68 0.91
N ALA A 287 -0.83 -12.37 1.18
CA ALA A 287 -0.04 -11.35 0.49
C ALA A 287 1.10 -10.89 1.38
N ARG A 288 2.34 -10.93 0.86
CA ARG A 288 3.54 -10.42 1.53
C ARG A 288 4.09 -9.22 0.79
N LEU A 289 4.50 -8.20 1.51
CA LEU A 289 5.09 -6.98 0.96
C LEU A 289 5.94 -6.26 2.00
N ASP A 290 6.74 -5.29 1.57
CA ASP A 290 7.37 -4.35 2.48
C ASP A 290 6.37 -3.25 2.85
N ASN A 291 6.08 -3.10 4.15
CA ASN A 291 5.15 -2.07 4.66
C ASN A 291 5.58 -0.63 4.36
N LEU A 292 6.86 -0.38 4.14
CA LEU A 292 7.40 0.92 3.71
C LEU A 292 7.75 0.98 2.21
N GLY A 293 7.82 -0.19 1.53
CA GLY A 293 7.99 -0.31 0.08
C GLY A 293 6.65 -0.24 -0.66
N LYS A 294 6.13 -1.39 -1.12
CA LYS A 294 4.84 -1.51 -1.80
C LYS A 294 3.67 -1.04 -0.91
N GLY A 295 3.85 -1.09 0.40
CA GLY A 295 2.87 -0.58 1.37
C GLY A 295 2.89 0.94 1.56
N ALA A 296 3.88 1.68 1.06
CA ALA A 296 4.00 3.13 1.26
C ALA A 296 4.84 3.84 0.19
N SER A 297 6.14 4.07 0.44
CA SER A 297 7.01 4.92 -0.39
C SER A 297 7.29 4.34 -1.78
N GLY A 298 7.43 3.02 -1.90
CA GLY A 298 7.63 2.35 -3.19
C GLY A 298 6.40 2.51 -4.09
N ALA A 299 5.19 2.31 -3.55
CA ALA A 299 3.95 2.57 -4.27
C ALA A 299 3.80 4.04 -4.70
N ALA A 300 4.23 4.99 -3.84
CA ALA A 300 4.20 6.41 -4.18
C ALA A 300 5.11 6.73 -5.38
N VAL A 301 6.32 6.15 -5.43
CA VAL A 301 7.22 6.29 -6.59
C VAL A 301 6.63 5.63 -7.84
N GLN A 302 6.05 4.44 -7.73
CA GLN A 302 5.37 3.77 -8.85
C GLN A 302 4.23 4.62 -9.40
N ASN A 303 3.40 5.22 -8.54
CA ASN A 303 2.32 6.12 -8.94
C ASN A 303 2.85 7.37 -9.67
N MET A 304 3.94 7.95 -9.20
CA MET A 304 4.64 9.04 -9.88
C MET A 304 5.13 8.60 -11.26
N ASN A 305 5.78 7.45 -11.35
CA ASN A 305 6.31 6.92 -12.61
C ASN A 305 5.18 6.75 -13.64
N LEU A 306 4.06 6.16 -13.25
CA LEU A 306 2.88 6.03 -14.10
C LEU A 306 2.33 7.39 -14.53
N LYS A 307 2.22 8.35 -13.59
CA LYS A 307 1.69 9.69 -13.86
C LYS A 307 2.51 10.44 -14.91
N PHE A 308 3.83 10.33 -14.86
CA PHE A 308 4.74 11.06 -15.74
C PHE A 308 5.30 10.23 -16.90
N GLY A 309 4.81 9.00 -17.09
CA GLY A 309 5.17 8.15 -18.22
C GLY A 309 6.58 7.53 -18.12
N PHE A 310 7.15 7.47 -16.92
CA PHE A 310 8.40 6.75 -16.68
C PHE A 310 8.16 5.24 -16.57
N ASN A 311 9.24 4.45 -16.69
CA ASN A 311 9.17 3.02 -16.37
C ASN A 311 8.79 2.83 -14.90
N GLU A 312 7.78 1.98 -14.64
CA GLU A 312 7.19 1.80 -13.31
C GLU A 312 8.22 1.45 -12.22
N ASN A 313 9.32 0.78 -12.57
CA ASN A 313 10.32 0.30 -11.60
C ASN A 313 11.42 1.30 -11.24
N LEU A 314 11.56 2.42 -11.96
CA LEU A 314 12.61 3.41 -11.68
C LEU A 314 12.47 3.95 -10.25
N GLY A 315 13.57 3.93 -9.49
CA GLY A 315 13.63 4.44 -8.12
C GLY A 315 12.76 3.72 -7.09
N THR A 316 12.09 2.61 -7.45
CA THR A 316 11.19 1.88 -6.52
C THR A 316 11.92 0.95 -5.57
N LYS A 317 13.18 0.58 -5.82
CA LYS A 317 13.99 -0.30 -4.99
C LYS A 317 15.02 0.51 -4.21
N LEU A 318 15.19 0.22 -2.92
CA LEU A 318 16.32 0.72 -2.16
C LEU A 318 17.54 -0.18 -2.38
N LEU A 319 18.71 0.43 -2.59
CA LEU A 319 19.97 -0.29 -2.56
C LEU A 319 20.21 -0.76 -1.12
N LYS A 320 20.57 -2.03 -0.94
CA LYS A 320 20.96 -2.58 0.37
C LYS A 320 22.34 -2.09 0.75
#